data_de6fd4e0eece771926fc9a37703cd4a9
#
_entry.id   de6fd4e0eece771926fc9a37703cd4a9
#
_cell.length_a   1.000
_cell.length_b   1.000
_cell.length_c   1.000
_cell.angle_alpha   90.00
_cell.angle_beta   90.00
_cell.angle_gamma   90.00
#
_symmetry.space_group_name_H-M   'P 1'
#
loop_
_entity.id
_entity.type
_entity.pdbx_description
1 polymer ?
#
loop_
_entity_poly.entity_id
_entity_poly.type
_entity_poly.pdbx_seq_one_letter_code
_entity_poly.pdbx_strand_id
1 'polypeptide(L)'
;METHLTWVILMGIALVSVAIFFMHNGFLLFRLHSYSQIFSSEVSGVALKRFFYFFIPAMLVVYFLRQDSKAWLFFLVSTVAFGLLTYMIVGGTRANIIIAFAIFLFIGIIRGWISLWMLAAAGVLGIVGMFWLALKRYGLNVSGDEAFYTFLYLTRDTFSPWENLALLLQNYHNIEFQGLAPIVRDFYVFIPTWLWPGRPSIVLNSANYFTWEVLNNHSGLAI
;
A
#
# COMPACT_ATOMS: atom_id res chain seq x y z
N MET A 1 21.65 16.76 17.60
CA MET A 1 20.81 17.84 17.05
C MET A 1 20.18 17.41 15.72
N GLU A 2 20.93 16.83 14.81
CA GLU A 2 20.45 16.40 13.48
C GLU A 2 19.33 15.35 13.50
N THR A 3 19.42 14.35 14.38
CA THR A 3 18.39 13.28 14.48
C THR A 3 17.03 13.81 14.94
N HIS A 4 17.00 14.80 15.82
CA HIS A 4 15.75 15.45 16.24
C HIS A 4 15.14 16.28 15.12
N LEU A 5 15.96 16.96 14.32
CA LEU A 5 15.49 17.71 13.16
C LEU A 5 14.90 16.76 12.10
N THR A 6 15.58 15.66 11.80
CA THR A 6 15.10 14.65 10.85
C THR A 6 13.75 14.10 11.26
N TRP A 7 13.58 13.73 12.54
CA TRP A 7 12.30 13.24 13.05
C TRP A 7 11.18 14.27 12.88
N VAL A 8 11.44 15.54 13.25
CA VAL A 8 10.43 16.61 13.13
C VAL A 8 10.03 16.84 11.69
N ILE A 9 10.98 16.83 10.75
CA ILE A 9 10.71 17.02 9.33
C ILE A 9 9.85 15.86 8.79
N LEU A 10 10.23 14.61 9.03
CA LEU A 10 9.49 13.44 8.54
C LEU A 10 8.07 13.40 9.12
N MET A 11 7.95 13.64 10.42
CA MET A 11 6.66 13.70 11.10
C MET A 11 5.79 14.84 10.55
N GLY A 12 6.39 16.01 10.36
CA GLY A 12 5.71 17.19 9.81
C GLY A 12 5.18 16.92 8.40
N ILE A 13 6.00 16.36 7.52
CA ILE A 13 5.59 16.00 6.14
C ILE A 13 4.40 15.02 6.18
N ALA A 14 4.47 13.98 7.00
CA ALA A 14 3.41 12.99 7.10
C ALA A 14 2.10 13.60 7.59
N LEU A 15 2.14 14.34 8.71
CA LEU A 15 0.94 14.92 9.32
C LEU A 15 0.32 16.02 8.46
N VAL A 16 1.14 16.91 7.88
CA VAL A 16 0.65 17.97 6.97
C VAL A 16 0.00 17.35 5.74
N SER A 17 0.61 16.32 5.16
CA SER A 17 0.04 15.64 3.98
C SER A 17 -1.29 14.97 4.30
N VAL A 18 -1.41 14.31 5.45
CA VAL A 18 -2.69 13.72 5.92
C VAL A 18 -3.73 14.82 6.16
N ALA A 19 -3.35 15.91 6.81
CA ALA A 19 -4.27 17.02 7.09
C ALA A 19 -4.80 17.65 5.80
N ILE A 20 -3.92 17.96 4.83
CA ILE A 20 -4.32 18.53 3.53
C ILE A 20 -5.24 17.55 2.80
N PHE A 21 -4.87 16.27 2.75
CA PHE A 21 -5.70 15.26 2.07
C PHE A 21 -7.07 15.13 2.73
N PHE A 22 -7.12 15.12 4.06
CA PHE A 22 -8.37 15.05 4.83
C PHE A 22 -9.25 16.28 4.64
N MET A 23 -8.67 17.49 4.62
CA MET A 23 -9.42 18.73 4.40
C MET A 23 -10.13 18.74 3.04
N HIS A 24 -9.54 18.14 2.01
CA HIS A 24 -10.14 18.09 0.68
C HIS A 24 -11.15 16.95 0.51
N ASN A 25 -10.91 15.81 1.12
CA ASN A 25 -11.65 14.57 0.82
C ASN A 25 -12.49 14.05 1.99
N GLY A 26 -12.16 14.43 3.25
CA GLY A 26 -12.76 13.84 4.45
C GLY A 26 -12.40 12.37 4.64
N PHE A 27 -13.28 11.61 5.28
CA PHE A 27 -13.15 10.16 5.45
C PHE A 27 -13.72 9.44 4.23
N LEU A 28 -12.87 9.08 3.28
CA LEU A 28 -13.31 8.40 2.05
C LEU A 28 -13.89 7.01 2.31
N LEU A 29 -13.46 6.33 3.38
CA LEU A 29 -14.02 5.02 3.75
C LEU A 29 -15.55 5.02 3.87
N PHE A 30 -16.13 6.12 4.33
CA PHE A 30 -17.57 6.26 4.52
C PHE A 30 -18.31 6.91 3.34
N ARG A 31 -17.56 7.44 2.36
CA ARG A 31 -18.11 8.14 1.20
C ARG A 31 -18.08 7.30 -0.07
N LEU A 32 -17.10 6.41 -0.18
CA LEU A 32 -16.90 5.61 -1.38
C LEU A 32 -17.62 4.26 -1.26
N HIS A 33 -18.32 3.86 -2.32
CA HIS A 33 -18.96 2.54 -2.42
C HIS A 33 -17.97 1.46 -2.86
N SER A 34 -16.93 1.83 -3.60
CA SER A 34 -15.87 0.90 -4.03
C SER A 34 -14.48 1.55 -3.93
N TYR A 35 -13.47 0.73 -3.66
CA TYR A 35 -12.06 1.20 -3.55
C TYR A 35 -11.54 1.83 -4.85
N SER A 36 -12.02 1.37 -6.00
CA SER A 36 -11.64 1.90 -7.31
C SER A 36 -11.96 3.38 -7.51
N GLN A 37 -13.00 3.88 -6.81
CA GLN A 37 -13.37 5.30 -6.87
C GLN A 37 -12.31 6.26 -6.31
N ILE A 38 -11.32 5.77 -5.55
CA ILE A 38 -10.19 6.59 -5.09
C ILE A 38 -9.40 7.19 -6.26
N PHE A 39 -9.40 6.52 -7.39
CA PHE A 39 -8.72 6.97 -8.61
C PHE A 39 -9.61 7.80 -9.54
N SER A 40 -10.85 8.06 -9.15
CA SER A 40 -11.76 8.92 -9.90
C SER A 40 -11.36 10.39 -9.75
N SER A 41 -11.90 11.23 -10.63
CA SER A 41 -11.73 12.69 -10.60
C SER A 41 -12.32 13.35 -9.34
N GLU A 42 -13.14 12.63 -8.59
CA GLU A 42 -13.78 13.11 -7.35
C GLU A 42 -12.81 13.20 -6.15
N VAL A 43 -11.67 12.48 -6.22
CA VAL A 43 -10.66 12.47 -5.15
C VAL A 43 -9.47 13.32 -5.56
N SER A 44 -9.28 14.42 -4.86
CA SER A 44 -8.15 15.32 -5.10
C SER A 44 -6.91 14.95 -4.27
N GLY A 45 -5.73 15.26 -4.81
CA GLY A 45 -4.48 15.12 -4.07
C GLY A 45 -4.05 13.67 -3.80
N VAL A 46 -4.40 12.71 -4.66
CA VAL A 46 -4.03 11.28 -4.52
C VAL A 46 -2.52 11.07 -4.34
N ALA A 47 -1.69 11.93 -4.94
CA ALA A 47 -0.23 11.87 -4.78
C ALA A 47 0.23 12.10 -3.33
N LEU A 48 -0.53 12.85 -2.53
CA LEU A 48 -0.20 13.11 -1.12
C LEU A 48 -0.15 11.83 -0.27
N LYS A 49 -0.86 10.77 -0.68
CA LYS A 49 -0.83 9.47 0.03
C LYS A 49 0.58 8.89 0.17
N ARG A 50 1.48 9.21 -0.74
CA ARG A 50 2.86 8.72 -0.71
C ARG A 50 3.66 9.33 0.45
N PHE A 51 3.34 10.53 0.84
CA PHE A 51 3.97 11.21 1.97
C PHE A 51 3.49 10.70 3.34
N PHE A 52 2.37 9.98 3.40
CA PHE A 52 1.92 9.34 4.63
C PHE A 52 2.92 8.30 5.15
N TYR A 53 3.66 7.64 4.24
CA TYR A 53 4.67 6.67 4.61
C TYR A 53 5.83 7.26 5.42
N PHE A 54 6.05 8.58 5.39
CA PHE A 54 7.10 9.23 6.19
C PHE A 54 6.86 9.16 7.71
N PHE A 55 5.62 8.83 8.13
CA PHE A 55 5.34 8.58 9.53
C PHE A 55 6.12 7.39 10.08
N ILE A 56 6.27 6.32 9.32
CA ILE A 56 6.96 5.10 9.74
C ILE A 56 8.45 5.38 10.03
N PRO A 57 9.25 5.93 9.09
CA PRO A 57 10.64 6.28 9.39
C PRO A 57 10.77 7.34 10.50
N ALA A 58 9.82 8.28 10.63
CA ALA A 58 9.82 9.20 11.76
C ALA A 58 9.74 8.46 13.10
N MET A 59 8.84 7.49 13.22
CA MET A 59 8.70 6.66 14.43
C MET A 59 9.87 5.71 14.63
N LEU A 60 10.53 5.25 13.56
CA LEU A 60 11.78 4.48 13.66
C LEU A 60 12.90 5.32 14.27
N VAL A 61 13.04 6.59 13.89
CA VAL A 61 14.02 7.49 14.52
C VAL A 61 13.74 7.60 16.02
N VAL A 62 12.47 7.75 16.43
CA VAL A 62 12.09 7.78 17.87
C VAL A 62 12.49 6.49 18.57
N TYR A 63 12.24 5.33 17.94
CA TYR A 63 12.65 4.04 18.47
C TYR A 63 14.18 3.97 18.62
N PHE A 64 14.95 4.35 17.61
CA PHE A 64 16.42 4.28 17.65
C PHE A 64 17.07 5.22 18.67
N LEU A 65 16.37 6.26 19.09
CA LEU A 65 16.84 7.14 20.16
C LEU A 65 16.82 6.47 21.55
N ARG A 66 15.92 5.53 21.80
CA ARG A 66 15.75 4.85 23.09
C ARG A 66 16.16 3.39 23.08
N GLN A 67 15.82 2.66 22.02
CA GLN A 67 16.13 1.24 21.77
C GLN A 67 15.68 0.27 22.88
N ASP A 68 14.67 0.64 23.65
CA ASP A 68 14.08 -0.20 24.69
C ASP A 68 12.77 -0.86 24.23
N SER A 69 12.29 -1.85 24.99
CA SER A 69 11.04 -2.56 24.68
C SER A 69 9.80 -1.66 24.72
N LYS A 70 9.84 -0.60 25.53
CA LYS A 70 8.74 0.37 25.60
C LYS A 70 8.68 1.22 24.34
N ALA A 71 9.84 1.69 23.85
CA ALA A 71 9.91 2.43 22.59
C ALA A 71 9.51 1.54 21.39
N TRP A 72 9.85 0.25 21.43
CA TRP A 72 9.42 -0.72 20.41
C TRP A 72 7.90 -0.91 20.39
N LEU A 73 7.28 -1.09 21.58
CA LEU A 73 5.81 -1.15 21.66
C LEU A 73 5.15 0.16 21.26
N PHE A 74 5.72 1.30 21.67
CA PHE A 74 5.24 2.62 21.29
C PHE A 74 5.30 2.83 19.77
N PHE A 75 6.37 2.36 19.13
CA PHE A 75 6.46 2.36 17.66
C PHE A 75 5.27 1.60 17.04
N LEU A 76 4.95 0.39 17.51
CA LEU A 76 3.83 -0.37 16.98
C LEU A 76 2.50 0.35 17.17
N VAL A 77 2.21 0.76 18.41
CA VAL A 77 0.91 1.39 18.73
C VAL A 77 0.69 2.66 17.92
N SER A 78 1.71 3.53 17.84
CA SER A 78 1.60 4.80 17.11
C SER A 78 1.48 4.60 15.60
N THR A 79 2.26 3.66 15.01
CA THR A 79 2.21 3.38 13.58
C THR A 79 0.93 2.67 13.17
N VAL A 80 0.40 1.77 14.00
CA VAL A 80 -0.89 1.13 13.76
C VAL A 80 -2.04 2.13 13.88
N ALA A 81 -2.03 2.98 14.92
CA ALA A 81 -3.04 4.03 15.08
C ALA A 81 -3.05 5.00 13.88
N PHE A 82 -1.87 5.42 13.43
CA PHE A 82 -1.74 6.24 12.23
C PHE A 82 -2.17 5.48 10.97
N GLY A 83 -1.83 4.19 10.88
CA GLY A 83 -2.26 3.31 9.79
C GLY A 83 -3.79 3.17 9.71
N LEU A 84 -4.46 3.03 10.86
CA LEU A 84 -5.93 3.01 10.92
C LEU A 84 -6.54 4.35 10.53
N LEU A 85 -5.95 5.46 10.98
CA LEU A 85 -6.38 6.79 10.58
C LEU A 85 -6.27 6.96 9.05
N THR A 86 -5.13 6.63 8.47
CA THR A 86 -4.92 6.73 7.01
C THR A 86 -5.81 5.74 6.24
N TYR A 87 -6.10 4.56 6.80
CA TYR A 87 -7.07 3.62 6.25
C TYR A 87 -8.47 4.25 6.12
N MET A 88 -8.95 4.92 7.16
CA MET A 88 -10.25 5.60 7.13
C MET A 88 -10.26 6.79 6.17
N ILE A 89 -9.20 7.60 6.17
CA ILE A 89 -9.08 8.79 5.33
C ILE A 89 -9.00 8.43 3.85
N VAL A 90 -8.23 7.39 3.50
CA VAL A 90 -8.00 6.99 2.10
C VAL A 90 -9.08 6.03 1.57
N GLY A 91 -9.88 5.42 2.46
CA GLY A 91 -10.91 4.47 2.04
C GLY A 91 -10.41 3.06 1.81
N GLY A 92 -9.45 2.56 2.60
CA GLY A 92 -9.10 1.14 2.63
C GLY A 92 -7.65 0.76 2.35
N THR A 93 -6.72 1.71 2.35
CA THR A 93 -5.27 1.44 2.21
C THR A 93 -4.70 0.74 3.45
N ARG A 94 -4.16 -0.48 3.31
CA ARG A 94 -3.59 -1.29 4.40
C ARG A 94 -2.06 -1.22 4.49
N ALA A 95 -1.42 -0.66 3.48
CA ALA A 95 0.04 -0.73 3.33
C ALA A 95 0.80 -0.17 4.53
N ASN A 96 0.37 0.94 5.12
CA ASN A 96 1.00 1.50 6.31
C ASN A 96 0.97 0.55 7.51
N ILE A 97 -0.14 -0.16 7.72
CA ILE A 97 -0.28 -1.12 8.82
C ILE A 97 0.63 -2.32 8.58
N ILE A 98 0.63 -2.85 7.35
CA ILE A 98 1.44 -4.02 6.99
C ILE A 98 2.94 -3.73 7.14
N ILE A 99 3.41 -2.58 6.63
CA ILE A 99 4.81 -2.17 6.73
C ILE A 99 5.20 -1.96 8.19
N ALA A 100 4.34 -1.31 8.99
CA ALA A 100 4.59 -1.10 10.42
C ALA A 100 4.74 -2.42 11.16
N PHE A 101 3.86 -3.40 10.90
CA PHE A 101 3.95 -4.74 11.48
C PHE A 101 5.20 -5.48 11.05
N ALA A 102 5.54 -5.44 9.76
CA ALA A 102 6.75 -6.10 9.24
C ALA A 102 8.01 -5.56 9.92
N ILE A 103 8.14 -4.25 10.06
CA ILE A 103 9.27 -3.61 10.73
C ILE A 103 9.29 -3.94 12.23
N PHE A 104 8.14 -3.91 12.90
CA PHE A 104 8.00 -4.27 14.30
C PHE A 104 8.48 -5.70 14.56
N LEU A 105 8.03 -6.67 13.75
CA LEU A 105 8.45 -8.06 13.84
C LEU A 105 9.95 -8.21 13.58
N PHE A 106 10.46 -7.54 12.55
CA PHE A 106 11.88 -7.57 12.19
C PHE A 106 12.77 -7.07 13.33
N ILE A 107 12.43 -5.93 13.94
CA ILE A 107 13.14 -5.41 15.11
C ILE A 107 13.06 -6.38 16.27
N GLY A 108 11.86 -6.93 16.55
CA GLY A 108 11.64 -7.87 17.63
C GLY A 108 12.47 -9.16 17.49
N ILE A 109 12.64 -9.67 16.27
CA ILE A 109 13.48 -10.83 15.97
C ILE A 109 14.96 -10.50 16.20
N ILE A 110 15.46 -9.39 15.63
CA ILE A 110 16.88 -9.00 15.78
C ILE A 110 17.25 -8.75 17.25
N ARG A 111 16.33 -8.20 18.03
CA ARG A 111 16.52 -7.93 19.44
C ARG A 111 16.29 -9.16 20.34
N GLY A 112 15.83 -10.28 19.78
CA GLY A 112 15.50 -11.50 20.54
C GLY A 112 14.23 -11.36 21.42
N TRP A 113 13.39 -10.35 21.16
CA TRP A 113 12.13 -10.15 21.89
C TRP A 113 11.00 -11.01 21.34
N ILE A 114 11.13 -11.47 20.10
CA ILE A 114 10.16 -12.36 19.43
C ILE A 114 10.84 -13.70 19.18
N SER A 115 10.23 -14.78 19.67
CA SER A 115 10.64 -16.14 19.34
C SER A 115 10.11 -16.58 17.97
N LEU A 116 10.74 -17.60 17.37
CA LEU A 116 10.26 -18.19 16.11
C LEU A 116 8.82 -18.71 16.21
N TRP A 117 8.41 -19.22 17.36
CA TRP A 117 7.03 -19.67 17.59
C TRP A 117 6.02 -18.50 17.59
N MET A 118 6.40 -17.38 18.20
CA MET A 118 5.56 -16.17 18.14
C MET A 118 5.45 -15.65 16.70
N LEU A 119 6.54 -15.72 15.93
CA LEU A 119 6.53 -15.35 14.52
C LEU A 119 5.62 -16.27 13.69
N ALA A 120 5.73 -17.59 13.89
CA ALA A 120 4.86 -18.57 13.24
C ALA A 120 3.38 -18.33 13.58
N ALA A 121 3.06 -18.11 14.85
CA ALA A 121 1.70 -17.81 15.29
C ALA A 121 1.19 -16.49 14.67
N ALA A 122 2.01 -15.44 14.66
CA ALA A 122 1.67 -14.17 14.02
C ALA A 122 1.46 -14.33 12.51
N GLY A 123 2.25 -15.15 11.83
CA GLY A 123 2.10 -15.50 10.42
C GLY A 123 0.76 -16.18 10.14
N VAL A 124 0.42 -17.21 10.90
CA VAL A 124 -0.87 -17.93 10.77
C VAL A 124 -2.04 -16.99 11.02
N LEU A 125 -2.00 -16.20 12.11
CA LEU A 125 -3.05 -15.23 12.41
C LEU A 125 -3.15 -14.15 11.33
N GLY A 126 -2.03 -13.73 10.75
CA GLY A 126 -1.98 -12.79 9.64
C GLY A 126 -2.67 -13.35 8.39
N ILE A 127 -2.38 -14.60 8.02
CA ILE A 127 -3.00 -15.28 6.87
C ILE A 127 -4.51 -15.40 7.09
N VAL A 128 -4.93 -15.92 8.24
CA VAL A 128 -6.35 -16.06 8.59
C VAL A 128 -7.06 -14.71 8.60
N GLY A 129 -6.45 -13.69 9.20
CA GLY A 129 -7.00 -12.33 9.24
C GLY A 129 -7.12 -11.70 7.85
N MET A 130 -6.12 -11.87 6.99
CA MET A 130 -6.16 -11.39 5.61
C MET A 130 -7.24 -12.08 4.80
N PHE A 131 -7.39 -13.39 4.95
CA PHE A 131 -8.45 -14.15 4.31
C PHE A 131 -9.83 -13.69 4.76
N TRP A 132 -10.04 -13.57 6.07
CA TRP A 132 -11.30 -13.06 6.62
C TRP A 132 -11.64 -11.65 6.12
N LEU A 133 -10.65 -10.74 6.08
CA LEU A 133 -10.84 -9.40 5.55
C LEU A 133 -11.16 -9.41 4.04
N ALA A 134 -10.56 -10.32 3.28
CA ALA A 134 -10.85 -10.48 1.86
C ALA A 134 -12.29 -10.97 1.64
N LEU A 135 -12.76 -11.97 2.39
CA LEU A 135 -14.14 -12.43 2.34
C LEU A 135 -15.13 -11.30 2.63
N LYS A 136 -14.87 -10.51 3.68
CA LYS A 136 -15.71 -9.35 4.03
C LYS A 136 -15.72 -8.29 2.93
N ARG A 137 -14.57 -8.04 2.30
CA ARG A 137 -14.45 -7.06 1.21
C ARG A 137 -15.29 -7.44 -0.01
N TYR A 138 -15.32 -8.73 -0.35
CA TYR A 138 -16.06 -9.22 -1.51
C TYR A 138 -17.50 -9.67 -1.17
N GLY A 139 -17.91 -9.56 0.09
CA GLY A 139 -19.25 -9.98 0.54
C GLY A 139 -19.48 -11.48 0.44
N LEU A 140 -18.38 -12.28 0.46
CA LEU A 140 -18.47 -13.73 0.29
C LEU A 140 -18.74 -14.42 1.63
N ASN A 141 -19.75 -15.29 1.64
CA ASN A 141 -20.06 -16.19 2.74
C ASN A 141 -19.79 -17.63 2.26
N VAL A 142 -18.58 -18.11 2.53
CA VAL A 142 -18.13 -19.45 2.10
C VAL A 142 -17.86 -20.32 3.32
N SER A 143 -18.15 -21.63 3.19
CA SER A 143 -17.94 -22.63 4.24
C SER A 143 -17.49 -23.97 3.63
N GLY A 144 -16.85 -24.80 4.44
CA GLY A 144 -16.38 -26.12 4.00
C GLY A 144 -15.33 -26.04 2.89
N ASP A 145 -15.42 -26.93 1.90
CA ASP A 145 -14.46 -27.02 0.80
C ASP A 145 -14.41 -25.77 -0.07
N GLU A 146 -15.52 -25.05 -0.19
CA GLU A 146 -15.55 -23.75 -0.89
C GLU A 146 -14.59 -22.73 -0.27
N ALA A 147 -14.43 -22.74 1.04
CA ALA A 147 -13.52 -21.82 1.73
C ALA A 147 -12.07 -22.05 1.30
N PHE A 148 -11.65 -23.30 1.08
CA PHE A 148 -10.31 -23.61 0.62
C PHE A 148 -10.07 -23.13 -0.82
N TYR A 149 -11.00 -23.39 -1.74
CA TYR A 149 -10.88 -22.91 -3.13
C TYR A 149 -10.93 -21.36 -3.20
N THR A 150 -11.79 -20.74 -2.40
CA THR A 150 -11.86 -19.29 -2.30
C THR A 150 -10.56 -18.71 -1.74
N PHE A 151 -9.95 -19.37 -0.73
CA PHE A 151 -8.64 -18.97 -0.22
C PHE A 151 -7.57 -19.04 -1.31
N LEU A 152 -7.50 -20.13 -2.06
CA LEU A 152 -6.56 -20.27 -3.19
C LEU A 152 -6.79 -19.19 -4.25
N TYR A 153 -8.04 -18.92 -4.60
CA TYR A 153 -8.39 -17.86 -5.55
C TYR A 153 -7.98 -16.47 -5.08
N LEU A 154 -8.26 -16.12 -3.81
CA LEU A 154 -7.91 -14.82 -3.24
C LEU A 154 -6.42 -14.65 -2.97
N THR A 155 -5.68 -15.75 -2.76
CA THR A 155 -4.22 -15.72 -2.62
C THR A 155 -3.50 -15.74 -3.97
N ARG A 156 -4.19 -16.06 -5.06
CA ARG A 156 -3.65 -16.04 -6.42
C ARG A 156 -3.01 -14.70 -6.75
N ASP A 157 -3.62 -13.59 -6.35
CA ASP A 157 -3.07 -12.25 -6.54
C ASP A 157 -1.70 -12.06 -5.86
N THR A 158 -1.42 -12.81 -4.79
CA THR A 158 -0.11 -12.79 -4.12
C THR A 158 0.97 -13.45 -4.97
N PHE A 159 0.58 -14.42 -5.82
CA PHE A 159 1.45 -15.12 -6.77
C PHE A 159 1.37 -14.53 -8.18
N SER A 160 0.61 -13.47 -8.38
CA SER A 160 0.44 -12.79 -9.67
C SER A 160 1.76 -12.43 -10.39
N PRO A 161 2.90 -12.16 -9.73
CA PRO A 161 4.14 -11.91 -10.46
C PRO A 161 4.57 -13.05 -11.37
N TRP A 162 4.35 -14.31 -10.97
CA TRP A 162 4.65 -15.49 -11.78
C TRP A 162 3.68 -15.64 -12.95
N GLU A 163 2.40 -15.43 -12.70
CA GLU A 163 1.37 -15.44 -13.73
C GLU A 163 1.58 -14.31 -14.74
N ASN A 164 1.86 -13.11 -14.24
CA ASN A 164 2.17 -11.94 -15.06
C ASN A 164 3.41 -12.17 -15.92
N LEU A 165 4.46 -12.81 -15.37
CA LEU A 165 5.64 -13.20 -16.14
C LEU A 165 5.30 -14.23 -17.21
N ALA A 166 4.48 -15.24 -16.90
CA ALA A 166 4.03 -16.24 -17.86
C ALA A 166 3.24 -15.60 -19.01
N LEU A 167 2.32 -14.67 -18.71
CA LEU A 167 1.57 -13.92 -19.71
C LEU A 167 2.47 -13.02 -20.57
N LEU A 168 3.47 -12.39 -19.99
CA LEU A 168 4.48 -11.62 -20.72
C LEU A 168 5.25 -12.52 -21.70
N LEU A 169 5.70 -13.69 -21.24
CA LEU A 169 6.43 -14.65 -22.07
C LEU A 169 5.55 -15.23 -23.18
N GLN A 170 4.28 -15.47 -22.90
CA GLN A 170 3.32 -15.96 -23.90
C GLN A 170 3.04 -14.92 -24.99
N ASN A 171 3.00 -13.65 -24.62
CA ASN A 171 2.66 -12.56 -25.53
C ASN A 171 3.88 -11.76 -26.02
N TYR A 172 5.12 -12.21 -25.78
CA TYR A 172 6.32 -11.43 -26.04
C TYR A 172 6.47 -11.00 -27.51
N HIS A 173 5.95 -11.79 -28.44
CA HIS A 173 5.96 -11.45 -29.88
C HIS A 173 5.04 -10.28 -30.26
N ASN A 174 4.01 -10.04 -29.44
CA ASN A 174 3.01 -9.00 -29.65
C ASN A 174 3.30 -7.72 -28.86
N ILE A 175 4.28 -7.79 -27.93
CA ILE A 175 4.62 -6.68 -27.04
C ILE A 175 5.76 -5.87 -27.65
N GLU A 176 5.53 -4.58 -27.87
CA GLU A 176 6.58 -3.67 -28.30
C GLU A 176 7.49 -3.32 -27.12
N PHE A 177 8.79 -3.60 -27.28
CA PHE A 177 9.77 -3.28 -26.26
C PHE A 177 10.07 -1.78 -26.21
N GLN A 178 9.53 -1.09 -25.20
CA GLN A 178 9.65 0.36 -25.05
C GLN A 178 10.91 0.83 -24.30
N GLY A 179 11.82 -0.07 -23.96
CA GLY A 179 13.04 0.25 -23.23
C GLY A 179 12.75 0.88 -21.85
N LEU A 180 13.35 2.03 -21.58
CA LEU A 180 13.18 2.75 -20.31
C LEU A 180 11.98 3.71 -20.30
N ALA A 181 11.27 3.88 -21.40
CA ALA A 181 10.16 4.84 -21.51
C ALA A 181 9.05 4.63 -20.46
N PRO A 182 8.59 3.40 -20.14
CA PRO A 182 7.60 3.19 -19.11
C PRO A 182 8.09 3.64 -17.72
N ILE A 183 9.35 3.40 -17.39
CA ILE A 183 9.96 3.81 -16.11
C ILE A 183 9.99 5.34 -16.00
N VAL A 184 10.37 6.04 -17.07
CA VAL A 184 10.36 7.51 -17.11
C VAL A 184 8.92 8.04 -16.94
N ARG A 185 7.95 7.39 -17.56
CA ARG A 185 6.52 7.75 -17.43
C ARG A 185 5.98 7.55 -16.01
N ASP A 186 6.55 6.62 -15.21
CA ASP A 186 6.18 6.46 -13.81
C ASP A 186 6.41 7.74 -12.99
N PHE A 187 7.39 8.57 -13.39
CA PHE A 187 7.64 9.87 -12.76
C PHE A 187 6.63 10.96 -13.14
N TYR A 188 5.91 10.82 -14.24
CA TYR A 188 4.92 11.80 -14.66
C TYR A 188 3.76 11.93 -13.66
N VAL A 189 3.46 10.88 -12.92
CA VAL A 189 2.42 10.89 -11.87
C VAL A 189 2.72 11.91 -10.77
N PHE A 190 4.00 12.24 -10.54
CA PHE A 190 4.40 13.21 -9.53
C PHE A 190 4.25 14.67 -9.97
N ILE A 191 4.11 14.91 -11.29
CA ILE A 191 3.97 16.27 -11.83
C ILE A 191 2.51 16.68 -11.66
N PRO A 192 2.21 17.74 -10.90
CA PRO A 192 0.83 18.21 -10.74
C PRO A 192 0.24 18.69 -12.06
N THR A 193 -1.07 18.53 -12.23
CA THR A 193 -1.78 18.96 -13.46
C THR A 193 -1.74 20.46 -13.68
N TRP A 194 -1.60 21.27 -12.63
CA TRP A 194 -1.45 22.71 -12.75
C TRP A 194 -0.08 23.12 -13.34
N LEU A 195 0.95 22.29 -13.15
CA LEU A 195 2.27 22.51 -13.75
C LEU A 195 2.36 21.96 -15.17
N TRP A 196 1.58 20.91 -15.47
CA TRP A 196 1.49 20.31 -16.80
C TRP A 196 0.02 20.05 -17.18
N PRO A 197 -0.73 21.10 -17.63
CA PRO A 197 -2.15 20.98 -17.96
C PRO A 197 -2.44 19.98 -19.09
N GLY A 198 -1.51 19.84 -20.02
CA GLY A 198 -1.61 18.89 -21.15
C GLY A 198 -1.14 17.47 -20.81
N ARG A 199 -0.90 17.14 -19.54
CA ARG A 199 -0.52 15.78 -19.15
C ARG A 199 -1.61 14.79 -19.55
N PRO A 200 -1.28 13.67 -20.21
CA PRO A 200 -2.24 12.63 -20.52
C PRO A 200 -2.99 12.19 -19.26
N SER A 201 -4.30 12.07 -19.34
CA SER A 201 -5.15 11.61 -18.23
C SER A 201 -4.80 10.19 -17.79
N ILE A 202 -4.37 9.37 -18.75
CA ILE A 202 -3.83 8.04 -18.54
C ILE A 202 -2.39 8.05 -18.99
N VAL A 203 -1.48 7.91 -18.03
CA VAL A 203 -0.05 7.74 -18.32
C VAL A 203 0.20 6.26 -18.53
N LEU A 204 0.70 5.88 -19.71
CA LEU A 204 1.18 4.52 -19.98
C LEU A 204 2.50 4.28 -19.25
N ASN A 205 2.41 4.17 -17.94
CA ASN A 205 3.49 3.68 -17.08
C ASN A 205 3.62 2.15 -17.18
N SER A 206 4.58 1.58 -16.49
CA SER A 206 4.87 0.13 -16.55
C SER A 206 3.63 -0.72 -16.24
N ALA A 207 2.86 -0.35 -15.20
CA ALA A 207 1.69 -1.12 -14.77
C ALA A 207 0.52 -0.96 -15.76
N ASN A 208 0.24 0.25 -16.23
CA ASN A 208 -0.82 0.50 -17.20
C ASN A 208 -0.50 -0.12 -18.57
N TYR A 209 0.78 -0.09 -18.98
CA TYR A 209 1.22 -0.75 -20.21
C TYR A 209 0.93 -2.25 -20.16
N PHE A 210 1.31 -2.91 -19.06
CA PHE A 210 1.02 -4.34 -18.86
C PHE A 210 -0.49 -4.63 -18.91
N THR A 211 -1.28 -3.83 -18.21
CA THR A 211 -2.75 -3.99 -18.15
C THR A 211 -3.39 -3.82 -19.54
N TRP A 212 -2.92 -2.88 -20.33
CA TRP A 212 -3.48 -2.58 -21.64
C TRP A 212 -3.02 -3.56 -22.72
N GLU A 213 -1.70 -3.74 -22.86
CA GLU A 213 -1.12 -4.50 -23.97
C GLU A 213 -1.08 -6.02 -23.70
N VAL A 214 -0.92 -6.43 -22.43
CA VAL A 214 -0.81 -7.85 -22.09
C VAL A 214 -2.15 -8.44 -21.65
N LEU A 215 -2.88 -7.73 -20.78
CA LEU A 215 -4.17 -8.18 -20.26
C LEU A 215 -5.35 -7.74 -21.11
N ASN A 216 -5.13 -6.88 -22.13
CA ASN A 216 -6.17 -6.27 -22.98
C ASN A 216 -7.32 -5.64 -22.15
N ASN A 217 -6.97 -5.07 -21.00
CA ASN A 217 -7.92 -4.45 -20.08
C ASN A 217 -7.77 -2.93 -20.11
N HIS A 218 -8.73 -2.26 -20.72
CA HIS A 218 -8.74 -0.80 -20.90
C HIS A 218 -9.53 -0.06 -19.81
N SER A 219 -9.79 -0.68 -18.66
CA SER A 219 -10.53 -0.05 -17.56
C SER A 219 -9.80 1.13 -16.91
N GLY A 220 -8.54 1.37 -17.24
CA GLY A 220 -7.72 2.43 -16.66
C GLY A 220 -7.22 2.15 -15.24
N LEU A 221 -7.48 0.97 -14.73
CA LEU A 221 -6.99 0.50 -13.44
C LEU A 221 -5.84 -0.49 -13.68
N ALA A 222 -4.66 -0.18 -13.15
CA ALA A 222 -3.62 -1.19 -12.99
C ALA A 222 -4.12 -2.20 -11.94
N ILE A 223 -4.20 -3.46 -12.35
CA ILE A 223 -4.61 -4.58 -11.49
C ILE A 223 -3.40 -5.05 -10.68
#